data_e6e564f9b224f41786d831fc19622e8e
#
_entry.id   e6e564f9b224f41786d831fc19622e8e
#
_cell.length_a   1.000
_cell.length_b   1.000
_cell.length_c   1.000
_cell.angle_alpha   90.00
_cell.angle_beta   90.00
_cell.angle_gamma   90.00
#
_symmetry.space_group_name_H-M   'P 1'
#
loop_
_entity.id
_entity.type
_entity.pdbx_description
1 polymer ?
#
loop_
_entity_poly.entity_id
_entity_poly.type
_entity_poly.pdbx_seq_one_letter_code
_entity_poly.pdbx_strand_id
1 'polypeptide(L)'
;MIALKHILMLARSKGYMDKDLFANYKLQSEFVTRNYLTMEEITRMMQYESEDLTLQLVRDTFLFSCFTGLSYVDIRGLVPQNIQKINKQLWVNTTRRKTGSEVNVRLFTVPYNILLKYMPASGSGRIFDLPSNGWCNKCLDKIVAEAGIQKKITFHLARHTFATTITLSQGVAIETISKLLGHKNIRTTQIYANITHSHISSEMERLSKRINLLCPDWTPSDMPNASKRLS
;
A
#
# COMPACT_ATOMS: atom_id res chain seq x y z
N MET A 1 -9.77 -18.25 -16.52
CA MET A 1 -11.25 -18.19 -16.43
C MET A 1 -11.83 -16.87 -16.96
N ILE A 2 -11.44 -15.67 -16.48
CA ILE A 2 -12.00 -14.39 -16.95
C ILE A 2 -11.82 -14.20 -18.47
N ALA A 3 -10.62 -14.49 -19.00
CA ALA A 3 -10.33 -14.38 -20.43
C ALA A 3 -11.20 -15.33 -21.26
N LEU A 4 -11.36 -16.60 -20.81
CA LEU A 4 -12.21 -17.57 -21.50
C LEU A 4 -13.67 -17.13 -21.55
N LYS A 5 -14.21 -16.63 -20.42
CA LYS A 5 -15.57 -16.07 -20.38
C LYS A 5 -15.73 -14.93 -21.37
N HIS A 6 -14.74 -14.05 -21.49
CA HIS A 6 -14.77 -12.93 -22.44
C HIS A 6 -14.77 -13.39 -23.90
N ILE A 7 -13.93 -14.40 -24.23
CA ILE A 7 -13.87 -14.99 -25.57
C ILE A 7 -15.22 -15.63 -25.94
N LEU A 8 -15.83 -16.38 -25.02
CA LEU A 8 -17.11 -17.04 -25.27
C LEU A 8 -18.27 -16.02 -25.36
N MET A 9 -18.25 -14.95 -24.60
CA MET A 9 -19.19 -13.83 -24.77
C MET A 9 -19.04 -13.18 -26.14
N LEU A 10 -17.81 -12.99 -26.62
CA LEU A 10 -17.56 -12.44 -27.95
C LEU A 10 -18.00 -13.43 -29.05
N ALA A 11 -17.75 -14.72 -28.90
CA ALA A 11 -18.22 -15.74 -29.82
C ALA A 11 -19.75 -15.76 -29.92
N ARG A 12 -20.45 -15.62 -28.79
CA ARG A 12 -21.91 -15.51 -28.75
C ARG A 12 -22.41 -14.25 -29.44
N SER A 13 -21.79 -13.10 -29.19
CA SER A 13 -22.20 -11.83 -29.83
C SER A 13 -22.01 -11.83 -31.33
N LYS A 14 -21.12 -12.69 -31.85
CA LYS A 14 -20.87 -12.89 -33.28
C LYS A 14 -21.70 -14.03 -33.91
N GLY A 15 -22.59 -14.66 -33.14
CA GLY A 15 -23.46 -15.73 -33.64
C GLY A 15 -22.79 -17.10 -33.79
N TYR A 16 -21.57 -17.28 -33.26
CA TYR A 16 -20.88 -18.59 -33.29
C TYR A 16 -21.39 -19.55 -32.21
N MET A 17 -22.18 -19.06 -31.24
CA MET A 17 -22.75 -19.82 -30.12
C MET A 17 -24.10 -19.25 -29.73
N ASP A 18 -25.09 -20.12 -29.52
CA ASP A 18 -26.43 -19.71 -29.05
C ASP A 18 -26.55 -19.74 -27.51
N LYS A 19 -25.87 -20.67 -26.86
CA LYS A 19 -25.95 -20.87 -25.40
C LYS A 19 -24.86 -20.14 -24.65
N ASP A 20 -25.26 -19.48 -23.54
CA ASP A 20 -24.28 -18.94 -22.57
C ASP A 20 -23.83 -20.06 -21.61
N LEU A 21 -22.65 -20.62 -21.86
CA LEU A 21 -22.07 -21.68 -21.06
C LEU A 21 -21.73 -21.24 -19.62
N PHE A 22 -21.68 -19.93 -19.37
CA PHE A 22 -21.40 -19.36 -18.04
C PHE A 22 -22.59 -18.68 -17.37
N ALA A 23 -23.82 -18.82 -17.91
CA ALA A 23 -25.01 -18.16 -17.36
C ALA A 23 -25.20 -18.45 -15.85
N ASN A 24 -24.93 -19.70 -15.43
CA ASN A 24 -25.07 -20.15 -14.06
C ASN A 24 -23.73 -20.23 -13.29
N TYR A 25 -22.61 -19.83 -13.92
CA TYR A 25 -21.30 -19.90 -13.29
C TYR A 25 -20.94 -18.57 -12.61
N LYS A 26 -21.05 -18.56 -11.28
CA LYS A 26 -20.55 -17.46 -10.46
C LYS A 26 -19.05 -17.68 -10.19
N LEU A 27 -18.20 -16.78 -10.68
CA LEU A 27 -16.79 -16.75 -10.29
C LEU A 27 -16.73 -16.47 -8.77
N GLN A 28 -16.47 -17.51 -7.99
CA GLN A 28 -16.08 -17.32 -6.60
C GLN A 28 -14.64 -16.79 -6.61
N SER A 29 -14.46 -15.55 -6.21
CA SER A 29 -13.14 -15.04 -5.87
C SER A 29 -12.84 -15.47 -4.44
N GLU A 30 -11.97 -16.46 -4.27
CA GLU A 30 -11.41 -16.72 -2.94
C GLU A 30 -10.72 -15.47 -2.42
N PHE A 31 -10.98 -15.14 -1.17
CA PHE A 31 -10.28 -14.08 -0.47
C PHE A 31 -8.83 -14.52 -0.25
N VAL A 32 -7.95 -14.15 -1.17
CA VAL A 32 -6.52 -14.36 -0.99
C VAL A 32 -6.01 -13.32 0.00
N THR A 33 -5.67 -13.75 1.21
CA THR A 33 -4.98 -12.91 2.20
C THR A 33 -3.65 -12.49 1.58
N ARG A 34 -3.52 -11.23 1.26
CA ARG A 34 -2.30 -10.69 0.65
C ARG A 34 -1.30 -10.37 1.75
N ASN A 35 -0.09 -10.91 1.62
CA ASN A 35 1.00 -10.60 2.52
C ASN A 35 1.38 -9.11 2.46
N TYR A 36 1.87 -8.60 3.57
CA TYR A 36 2.45 -7.27 3.72
C TYR A 36 3.59 -7.34 4.75
N LEU A 37 4.47 -6.35 4.77
CA LEU A 37 5.52 -6.26 5.79
C LEU A 37 4.97 -5.59 7.05
N THR A 38 5.36 -6.13 8.20
CA THR A 38 5.17 -5.47 9.51
C THR A 38 6.14 -4.30 9.66
N MET A 39 5.92 -3.43 10.66
CA MET A 39 6.85 -2.33 10.92
C MET A 39 8.25 -2.84 11.30
N GLU A 40 8.35 -3.95 12.03
CA GLU A 40 9.63 -4.59 12.39
C GLU A 40 10.37 -5.11 11.16
N GLU A 41 9.66 -5.72 10.19
CA GLU A 41 10.25 -6.17 8.92
C GLU A 41 10.72 -5.00 8.06
N ILE A 42 9.96 -3.89 8.03
CA ILE A 42 10.38 -2.65 7.38
C ILE A 42 11.65 -2.11 8.03
N THR A 43 11.72 -2.11 9.36
CA THR A 43 12.91 -1.66 10.11
C THR A 43 14.13 -2.52 9.79
N ARG A 44 13.98 -3.85 9.71
CA ARG A 44 15.06 -4.74 9.28
C ARG A 44 15.52 -4.46 7.85
N MET A 45 14.60 -4.17 6.94
CA MET A 45 14.92 -3.74 5.58
C MET A 45 15.69 -2.42 5.55
N MET A 46 15.37 -1.46 6.44
CA MET A 46 16.09 -0.19 6.55
C MET A 46 17.52 -0.38 7.08
N GLN A 47 17.72 -1.33 7.98
CA GLN A 47 19.01 -1.64 8.59
C GLN A 47 19.90 -2.51 7.69
N TYR A 48 19.35 -3.07 6.62
CA TYR A 48 20.12 -3.87 5.67
C TYR A 48 21.14 -2.99 4.95
N GLU A 49 22.40 -3.38 4.97
CA GLU A 49 23.50 -2.73 4.27
C GLU A 49 24.12 -3.67 3.24
N SER A 50 24.60 -3.15 2.15
CA SER A 50 25.28 -3.89 1.09
C SER A 50 26.26 -2.98 0.37
N GLU A 51 27.40 -3.51 -0.06
CA GLU A 51 28.33 -2.79 -0.94
C GLU A 51 27.84 -2.76 -2.41
N ASP A 52 26.93 -3.65 -2.77
CA ASP A 52 26.31 -3.68 -4.12
C ASP A 52 25.33 -2.51 -4.27
N LEU A 53 25.70 -1.55 -5.11
CA LEU A 53 24.90 -0.36 -5.40
C LEU A 53 23.53 -0.72 -6.00
N THR A 54 23.42 -1.84 -6.72
CA THR A 54 22.14 -2.30 -7.28
C THR A 54 21.21 -2.78 -6.17
N LEU A 55 21.74 -3.55 -5.21
CA LEU A 55 20.97 -4.00 -4.06
C LEU A 55 20.53 -2.82 -3.18
N GLN A 56 21.43 -1.84 -2.97
CA GLN A 56 21.06 -0.60 -2.27
C GLN A 56 19.94 0.15 -2.98
N LEU A 57 20.05 0.36 -4.30
CA LEU A 57 19.05 1.05 -5.09
C LEU A 57 17.69 0.33 -5.04
N VAL A 58 17.70 -1.00 -5.18
CA VAL A 58 16.46 -1.81 -5.13
C VAL A 58 15.83 -1.78 -3.74
N ARG A 59 16.62 -1.91 -2.66
CA ARG A 59 16.15 -1.76 -1.29
C ARG A 59 15.51 -0.39 -1.06
N ASP A 60 16.23 0.67 -1.38
CA ASP A 60 15.79 2.04 -1.12
C ASP A 60 14.52 2.38 -1.91
N THR A 61 14.45 1.96 -3.17
CA THR A 61 13.24 2.17 -3.98
C THR A 61 12.07 1.29 -3.56
N PHE A 62 12.31 0.09 -3.04
CA PHE A 62 11.28 -0.73 -2.42
C PHE A 62 10.73 -0.06 -1.15
N LEU A 63 11.60 0.44 -0.28
CA LEU A 63 11.19 1.23 0.90
C LEU A 63 10.45 2.50 0.47
N PHE A 64 10.94 3.22 -0.55
CA PHE A 64 10.21 4.36 -1.11
C PHE A 64 8.78 3.97 -1.53
N SER A 65 8.61 2.83 -2.19
CA SER A 65 7.29 2.27 -2.52
C SER A 65 6.45 1.96 -1.28
N CYS A 66 7.06 1.40 -0.22
CA CYS A 66 6.37 1.12 1.05
C CYS A 66 5.83 2.39 1.72
N PHE A 67 6.51 3.53 1.58
CA PHE A 67 6.09 4.79 2.21
C PHE A 67 5.28 5.73 1.32
N THR A 68 5.22 5.48 0.01
CA THR A 68 4.47 6.31 -0.94
C THR A 68 3.29 5.61 -1.61
N GLY A 69 3.30 4.28 -1.59
CA GLY A 69 2.31 3.46 -2.27
C GLY A 69 2.45 3.47 -3.80
N LEU A 70 3.47 4.09 -4.36
CA LEU A 70 3.73 4.10 -5.80
C LEU A 70 4.12 2.71 -6.31
N SER A 71 3.68 2.35 -7.50
CA SER A 71 4.05 1.08 -8.11
C SER A 71 5.46 1.16 -8.71
N TYR A 72 6.08 -0.01 -8.96
CA TYR A 72 7.38 -0.10 -9.65
C TYR A 72 7.43 0.75 -10.92
N VAL A 73 6.39 0.66 -11.76
CA VAL A 73 6.35 1.39 -13.05
C VAL A 73 6.27 2.90 -12.84
N ASP A 74 5.52 3.34 -11.84
CA ASP A 74 5.37 4.75 -11.50
C ASP A 74 6.69 5.29 -10.94
N ILE A 75 7.37 4.57 -10.02
CA ILE A 75 8.68 4.95 -9.46
C ILE A 75 9.76 5.01 -10.54
N ARG A 76 9.84 4.00 -11.40
CA ARG A 76 10.79 3.97 -12.53
C ARG A 76 10.62 5.16 -13.49
N GLY A 77 9.42 5.71 -13.55
CA GLY A 77 9.10 6.86 -14.40
C GLY A 77 9.24 8.21 -13.73
N LEU A 78 9.59 8.27 -12.43
CA LEU A 78 9.72 9.55 -11.71
C LEU A 78 10.87 10.38 -12.24
N VAL A 79 10.57 11.67 -12.43
CA VAL A 79 11.52 12.72 -12.81
C VAL A 79 11.46 13.85 -11.77
N PRO A 80 12.48 14.73 -11.68
CA PRO A 80 12.49 15.83 -10.72
C PRO A 80 11.24 16.72 -10.78
N GLN A 81 10.66 16.90 -11.96
CA GLN A 81 9.44 17.70 -12.19
C GLN A 81 8.20 17.12 -11.48
N ASN A 82 8.23 15.84 -11.13
CA ASN A 82 7.17 15.23 -10.32
C ASN A 82 7.22 15.64 -8.84
N ILE A 83 8.31 16.28 -8.40
CA ILE A 83 8.51 16.68 -7.03
C ILE A 83 8.15 18.15 -6.87
N GLN A 84 7.14 18.44 -6.08
CA GLN A 84 6.64 19.78 -5.88
C GLN A 84 6.70 20.15 -4.39
N LYS A 85 7.03 21.40 -4.11
CA LYS A 85 7.01 21.96 -2.75
C LYS A 85 5.70 22.72 -2.54
N ILE A 86 4.85 22.19 -1.67
CA ILE A 86 3.56 22.79 -1.31
C ILE A 86 3.57 23.04 0.21
N ASN A 87 3.35 24.28 0.64
CA ASN A 87 3.33 24.67 2.06
C ASN A 87 4.56 24.17 2.86
N LYS A 88 5.75 24.37 2.31
CA LYS A 88 7.05 23.93 2.89
C LYS A 88 7.24 22.40 2.94
N GLN A 89 6.32 21.61 2.39
CA GLN A 89 6.38 20.16 2.36
C GLN A 89 6.58 19.65 0.92
N LEU A 90 7.31 18.55 0.77
CA LEU A 90 7.52 17.95 -0.54
C LEU A 90 6.42 16.91 -0.83
N TRP A 91 5.95 16.95 -2.06
CA TRP A 91 4.93 16.06 -2.60
C TRP A 91 5.43 15.42 -3.90
N VAL A 92 5.07 14.16 -4.09
CA VAL A 92 5.16 13.51 -5.40
C VAL A 92 3.82 13.67 -6.09
N ASN A 93 3.82 14.36 -7.23
CA ASN A 93 2.66 14.50 -8.10
C ASN A 93 2.92 13.74 -9.39
N THR A 94 2.15 12.71 -9.64
CA THR A 94 2.32 11.86 -10.81
C THR A 94 0.99 11.28 -11.28
N THR A 95 0.96 10.81 -12.51
CA THR A 95 -0.19 10.10 -13.08
C THR A 95 0.12 8.61 -13.12
N ARG A 96 -0.74 7.80 -12.54
CA ARG A 96 -0.59 6.36 -12.50
C ARG A 96 -0.68 5.75 -13.90
N ARG A 97 0.37 5.09 -14.35
CA ARG A 97 0.43 4.54 -15.71
C ARG A 97 -0.66 3.51 -16.02
N LYS A 98 -1.08 2.70 -15.03
CA LYS A 98 -2.10 1.65 -15.23
C LYS A 98 -3.52 2.19 -15.35
N THR A 99 -3.86 3.29 -14.66
CA THR A 99 -5.25 3.76 -14.51
C THR A 99 -5.49 5.16 -15.06
N GLY A 100 -4.41 5.93 -15.34
CA GLY A 100 -4.51 7.35 -15.70
C GLY A 100 -4.98 8.23 -14.54
N SER A 101 -5.03 7.71 -13.31
CA SER A 101 -5.45 8.50 -12.15
C SER A 101 -4.29 9.35 -11.64
N GLU A 102 -4.57 10.58 -11.26
CA GLU A 102 -3.62 11.43 -10.54
C GLU A 102 -3.36 10.87 -9.15
N VAL A 103 -2.10 10.93 -8.73
CA VAL A 103 -1.63 10.50 -7.42
C VAL A 103 -0.75 11.59 -6.84
N ASN A 104 -1.15 12.08 -5.68
CA ASN A 104 -0.47 13.12 -4.92
C ASN A 104 -0.13 12.56 -3.55
N VAL A 105 1.15 12.33 -3.29
CA VAL A 105 1.63 11.75 -2.03
C VAL A 105 2.61 12.69 -1.36
N ARG A 106 2.30 13.05 -0.11
CA ARG A 106 3.24 13.82 0.72
C ARG A 106 4.41 12.94 1.13
N LEU A 107 5.63 13.45 1.01
CA LEU A 107 6.83 12.74 1.45
C LEU A 107 7.07 12.98 2.94
N PHE A 108 7.12 11.87 3.69
CA PHE A 108 7.63 11.82 5.06
C PHE A 108 9.17 11.79 5.05
N THR A 109 9.79 11.77 6.22
CA THR A 109 11.26 11.80 6.36
C THR A 109 11.95 10.68 5.60
N VAL A 110 11.47 9.43 5.70
CA VAL A 110 12.12 8.27 5.06
C VAL A 110 12.13 8.38 3.53
N PRO A 111 10.98 8.49 2.83
CA PRO A 111 10.97 8.64 1.38
C PRO A 111 11.63 9.95 0.92
N TYR A 112 11.63 11.01 1.73
CA TYR A 112 12.35 12.23 1.45
C TYR A 112 13.86 12.01 1.38
N ASN A 113 14.45 11.35 2.38
CA ASN A 113 15.89 11.07 2.43
C ASN A 113 16.32 10.15 1.28
N ILE A 114 15.50 9.14 0.95
CA ILE A 114 15.74 8.28 -0.20
C ILE A 114 15.73 9.11 -1.49
N LEU A 115 14.74 9.99 -1.66
CA LEU A 115 14.66 10.87 -2.83
C LEU A 115 15.92 11.72 -2.99
N LEU A 116 16.39 12.36 -1.91
CA LEU A 116 17.59 13.21 -1.94
C LEU A 116 18.83 12.43 -2.38
N LYS A 117 18.98 11.18 -1.92
CA LYS A 117 20.11 10.31 -2.26
C LYS A 117 20.23 10.07 -3.78
N TYR A 118 19.08 9.97 -4.47
CA TYR A 118 19.03 9.62 -5.90
C TYR A 118 18.65 10.78 -6.82
N MET A 119 18.44 11.98 -6.28
CA MET A 119 18.11 13.16 -7.09
C MET A 119 19.26 13.48 -8.06
N PRO A 120 19.02 13.53 -9.39
CA PRO A 120 20.07 13.81 -10.34
C PRO A 120 20.57 15.25 -10.19
N ALA A 121 21.89 15.42 -10.16
CA ALA A 121 22.54 16.75 -10.01
C ALA A 121 22.17 17.73 -11.15
N SER A 122 21.89 17.21 -12.35
CA SER A 122 21.46 18.00 -13.50
C SER A 122 20.02 18.51 -13.42
N GLY A 123 19.22 18.05 -12.44
CA GLY A 123 17.79 18.35 -12.36
C GLY A 123 16.95 17.74 -13.50
N SER A 124 17.53 16.89 -14.32
CA SER A 124 16.89 16.24 -15.47
C SER A 124 17.13 14.73 -15.44
N GLY A 125 16.31 13.99 -16.19
CA GLY A 125 16.37 12.53 -16.23
C GLY A 125 15.52 11.86 -15.16
N ARG A 126 15.65 10.54 -15.03
CA ARG A 126 14.95 9.77 -14.03
C ARG A 126 15.62 9.90 -12.67
N ILE A 127 14.83 9.93 -11.60
CA ILE A 127 15.36 9.94 -10.23
C ILE A 127 15.94 8.57 -9.88
N PHE A 128 15.22 7.49 -10.26
CA PHE A 128 15.65 6.13 -9.99
C PHE A 128 15.89 5.37 -11.30
N ASP A 129 17.13 4.98 -11.55
CA ASP A 129 17.48 4.15 -12.71
C ASP A 129 17.37 2.68 -12.37
N LEU A 130 16.13 2.22 -12.24
CA LEU A 130 15.80 0.85 -11.83
C LEU A 130 16.02 -0.15 -12.97
N PRO A 131 16.62 -1.33 -12.68
CA PRO A 131 16.63 -2.49 -13.57
C PRO A 131 15.20 -2.95 -13.88
N SER A 132 15.05 -4.03 -14.65
CA SER A 132 13.72 -4.61 -14.90
C SER A 132 13.04 -5.07 -13.61
N ASN A 133 11.70 -5.08 -13.59
CA ASN A 133 10.94 -5.52 -12.40
C ASN A 133 11.29 -6.96 -11.97
N GLY A 134 11.55 -7.85 -12.96
CA GLY A 134 11.98 -9.22 -12.67
C GLY A 134 13.34 -9.28 -11.98
N TRP A 135 14.29 -8.44 -12.40
CA TRP A 135 15.59 -8.32 -11.74
C TRP A 135 15.48 -7.73 -10.35
N CYS A 136 14.70 -6.65 -10.20
CA CYS A 136 14.43 -6.08 -8.87
C CYS A 136 13.86 -7.11 -7.89
N ASN A 137 12.92 -7.96 -8.33
CA ASN A 137 12.37 -9.01 -7.47
C ASN A 137 13.43 -10.05 -7.09
N LYS A 138 14.37 -10.42 -7.98
CA LYS A 138 15.51 -11.29 -7.63
C LYS A 138 16.43 -10.63 -6.59
N CYS A 139 16.70 -9.33 -6.73
CA CYS A 139 17.46 -8.58 -5.72
C CYS A 139 16.73 -8.56 -4.37
N LEU A 140 15.40 -8.37 -4.39
CA LEU A 140 14.59 -8.41 -3.18
C LEU A 140 14.62 -9.79 -2.50
N ASP A 141 14.60 -10.89 -3.27
CA ASP A 141 14.73 -12.25 -2.71
C ASP A 141 16.06 -12.41 -1.92
N LYS A 142 17.17 -11.85 -2.45
CA LYS A 142 18.45 -11.83 -1.75
C LYS A 142 18.41 -10.97 -0.49
N ILE A 143 17.93 -9.73 -0.61
CA ILE A 143 17.84 -8.77 0.49
C ILE A 143 17.03 -9.35 1.66
N VAL A 144 15.86 -9.96 1.41
CA VAL A 144 15.03 -10.52 2.48
C VAL A 144 15.66 -11.71 3.16
N ALA A 145 16.40 -12.55 2.41
CA ALA A 145 17.11 -13.68 2.98
C ALA A 145 18.20 -13.19 3.96
N GLU A 146 18.97 -12.18 3.57
CA GLU A 146 20.03 -11.58 4.38
C GLU A 146 19.46 -10.75 5.55
N ALA A 147 18.31 -10.09 5.37
CA ALA A 147 17.60 -9.35 6.43
C ALA A 147 16.80 -10.25 7.40
N GLY A 148 16.81 -11.57 7.22
CA GLY A 148 16.09 -12.51 8.07
C GLY A 148 14.57 -12.40 7.98
N ILE A 149 14.02 -12.00 6.83
CA ILE A 149 12.58 -11.88 6.59
C ILE A 149 12.08 -13.14 5.88
N GLN A 150 11.20 -13.90 6.53
CA GLN A 150 10.67 -15.17 5.99
C GLN A 150 9.40 -14.96 5.16
N LYS A 151 9.45 -14.02 4.21
CA LYS A 151 8.33 -13.74 3.30
C LYS A 151 8.85 -13.58 1.88
N LYS A 152 8.14 -14.14 0.90
CA LYS A 152 8.39 -13.79 -0.49
C LYS A 152 7.89 -12.39 -0.75
N ILE A 153 8.78 -11.47 -1.12
CA ILE A 153 8.44 -10.09 -1.40
C ILE A 153 8.60 -9.75 -2.89
N THR A 154 7.79 -8.83 -3.34
CA THR A 154 7.84 -8.25 -4.68
C THR A 154 7.51 -6.77 -4.58
N PHE A 155 7.84 -5.97 -5.59
CA PHE A 155 7.45 -4.55 -5.59
C PHE A 155 5.94 -4.32 -5.39
N HIS A 156 5.10 -5.28 -5.79
CA HIS A 156 3.67 -5.16 -5.54
C HIS A 156 3.32 -5.25 -4.05
N LEU A 157 4.10 -6.04 -3.29
CA LEU A 157 3.93 -6.17 -1.84
C LEU A 157 4.23 -4.86 -1.11
N ALA A 158 5.18 -4.04 -1.60
CA ALA A 158 5.44 -2.72 -1.03
C ALA A 158 4.17 -1.85 -0.98
N ARG A 159 3.39 -1.89 -2.04
CA ARG A 159 2.12 -1.15 -2.12
C ARG A 159 1.04 -1.72 -1.17
N HIS A 160 1.03 -3.04 -0.93
CA HIS A 160 0.19 -3.64 0.11
C HIS A 160 0.64 -3.20 1.50
N THR A 161 1.95 -3.15 1.73
CA THR A 161 2.57 -2.67 2.97
C THR A 161 2.20 -1.20 3.23
N PHE A 162 2.24 -0.33 2.21
CA PHE A 162 1.76 1.05 2.33
C PHE A 162 0.31 1.09 2.79
N ALA A 163 -0.57 0.38 2.07
CA ALA A 163 -2.00 0.39 2.36
C ALA A 163 -2.33 -0.14 3.76
N THR A 164 -1.62 -1.17 4.22
CA THR A 164 -1.91 -1.85 5.49
C THR A 164 -1.09 -1.27 6.64
N THR A 165 0.23 -1.41 6.60
CA THR A 165 1.12 -1.10 7.72
C THR A 165 1.34 0.41 7.90
N ILE A 166 1.54 1.14 6.80
CA ILE A 166 1.89 2.56 6.87
C ILE A 166 0.65 3.45 6.99
N THR A 167 -0.50 3.04 6.46
CA THR A 167 -1.68 3.90 6.45
C THR A 167 -2.84 3.35 7.27
N LEU A 168 -3.43 2.22 6.92
CA LEU A 168 -4.64 1.70 7.57
C LEU A 168 -4.41 1.42 9.06
N SER A 169 -3.31 0.77 9.43
CA SER A 169 -2.97 0.48 10.83
C SER A 169 -2.68 1.76 11.67
N GLN A 170 -2.43 2.88 11.00
CA GLN A 170 -2.24 4.18 11.62
C GLN A 170 -3.52 5.04 11.64
N GLY A 171 -4.67 4.47 11.28
CA GLY A 171 -5.97 5.14 11.34
C GLY A 171 -6.26 6.05 10.14
N VAL A 172 -5.57 5.89 9.01
CA VAL A 172 -5.91 6.63 7.79
C VAL A 172 -7.17 6.03 7.17
N ALA A 173 -8.16 6.87 6.87
CA ALA A 173 -9.42 6.46 6.28
C ALA A 173 -9.22 5.77 4.92
N ILE A 174 -10.02 4.73 4.66
CA ILE A 174 -9.86 3.88 3.47
C ILE A 174 -10.09 4.66 2.16
N GLU A 175 -10.93 5.69 2.19
CA GLU A 175 -11.18 6.61 1.07
C GLU A 175 -9.91 7.40 0.72
N THR A 176 -9.19 7.87 1.76
CA THR A 176 -7.91 8.56 1.60
C THR A 176 -6.87 7.61 1.02
N ILE A 177 -6.77 6.38 1.55
CA ILE A 177 -5.87 5.35 1.02
C ILE A 177 -6.18 5.05 -0.44
N SER A 178 -7.46 4.95 -0.81
CA SER A 178 -7.89 4.71 -2.19
C SER A 178 -7.41 5.80 -3.14
N LYS A 179 -7.50 7.08 -2.72
CA LYS A 179 -6.98 8.24 -3.47
C LYS A 179 -5.46 8.22 -3.58
N LEU A 180 -4.74 8.01 -2.46
CA LEU A 180 -3.27 7.91 -2.44
C LEU A 180 -2.75 6.78 -3.35
N LEU A 181 -3.49 5.68 -3.42
CA LEU A 181 -3.18 4.58 -4.31
C LEU A 181 -3.64 4.81 -5.76
N GLY A 182 -4.39 5.84 -6.08
CA GLY A 182 -4.97 6.10 -7.41
C GLY A 182 -5.89 4.97 -7.88
N HIS A 183 -6.69 4.40 -6.99
CA HIS A 183 -7.69 3.41 -7.35
C HIS A 183 -8.95 4.11 -7.87
N LYS A 184 -9.44 3.70 -9.05
CA LYS A 184 -10.71 4.19 -9.61
C LYS A 184 -11.94 3.69 -8.84
N ASN A 185 -11.82 2.55 -8.17
CA ASN A 185 -12.89 1.94 -7.41
C ASN A 185 -12.40 1.57 -6.01
N ILE A 186 -13.08 2.06 -4.98
CA ILE A 186 -12.75 1.82 -3.58
C ILE A 186 -12.76 0.33 -3.22
N ARG A 187 -13.57 -0.49 -3.91
CA ARG A 187 -13.58 -1.96 -3.72
C ARG A 187 -12.18 -2.57 -3.88
N THR A 188 -11.32 -1.97 -4.72
CA THR A 188 -9.92 -2.41 -4.87
C THR A 188 -9.10 -2.16 -3.61
N THR A 189 -9.50 -1.18 -2.78
CA THR A 189 -8.84 -0.84 -1.52
C THR A 189 -9.45 -1.62 -0.35
N GLN A 190 -10.73 -1.99 -0.43
CA GLN A 190 -11.44 -2.77 0.61
C GLN A 190 -10.82 -4.13 0.89
N ILE A 191 -10.01 -4.68 -0.03
CA ILE A 191 -9.23 -5.90 0.21
C ILE A 191 -8.25 -5.77 1.39
N TYR A 192 -7.86 -4.53 1.75
CA TYR A 192 -7.02 -4.25 2.92
C TYR A 192 -7.82 -4.09 4.22
N ALA A 193 -9.13 -3.90 4.11
CA ALA A 193 -10.03 -3.64 5.22
C ALA A 193 -10.48 -4.91 5.98
N ASN A 194 -9.81 -6.06 5.80
CA ASN A 194 -10.00 -7.22 6.68
C ASN A 194 -9.50 -6.83 8.09
N ILE A 195 -10.39 -6.11 8.79
CA ILE A 195 -10.18 -5.56 10.12
C ILE A 195 -10.13 -6.76 11.08
N THR A 196 -8.96 -7.03 11.61
CA THR A 196 -8.80 -8.01 12.71
C THR A 196 -9.43 -7.46 13.98
N HIS A 197 -9.91 -8.33 14.89
CA HIS A 197 -10.41 -7.90 16.20
C HIS A 197 -9.41 -7.01 16.96
N SER A 198 -8.09 -7.24 16.80
CA SER A 198 -7.05 -6.43 17.38
C SER A 198 -7.06 -4.99 16.85
N HIS A 199 -7.35 -4.78 15.56
CA HIS A 199 -7.44 -3.44 14.98
C HIS A 199 -8.69 -2.70 15.47
N ILE A 200 -9.85 -3.38 15.52
CA ILE A 200 -11.08 -2.81 16.10
C ILE A 200 -10.81 -2.39 17.55
N SER A 201 -10.18 -3.26 18.35
CA SER A 201 -9.85 -2.97 19.73
C SER A 201 -8.95 -1.73 19.88
N SER A 202 -7.89 -1.61 19.07
CA SER A 202 -6.99 -0.47 19.11
C SER A 202 -7.65 0.85 18.69
N GLU A 203 -8.52 0.82 17.69
CA GLU A 203 -9.29 2.00 17.26
C GLU A 203 -10.31 2.44 18.32
N MET A 204 -10.99 1.45 18.93
CA MET A 204 -11.92 1.74 20.04
C MET A 204 -11.21 2.28 21.27
N GLU A 205 -10.00 1.82 21.57
CA GLU A 205 -9.19 2.37 22.66
C GLU A 205 -8.76 3.82 22.37
N ARG A 206 -8.32 4.13 21.14
CA ARG A 206 -8.00 5.50 20.71
C ARG A 206 -9.24 6.40 20.81
N LEU A 207 -10.39 5.92 20.36
CA LEU A 207 -11.66 6.63 20.45
C LEU A 207 -12.03 6.89 21.90
N SER A 208 -11.95 5.86 22.76
CA SER A 208 -12.24 5.98 24.20
C SER A 208 -11.38 7.05 24.87
N LYS A 209 -10.06 7.05 24.61
CA LYS A 209 -9.15 8.09 25.12
C LYS A 209 -9.57 9.50 24.69
N ARG A 210 -9.97 9.66 23.42
CA ARG A 210 -10.43 10.98 22.90
C ARG A 210 -11.76 11.41 23.53
N ILE A 211 -12.72 10.51 23.66
CA ILE A 211 -14.02 10.80 24.29
C ILE A 211 -13.83 11.14 25.75
N ASN A 212 -13.00 10.40 26.49
CA ASN A 212 -12.71 10.68 27.89
C ASN A 212 -12.05 12.04 28.12
N LEU A 213 -11.27 12.54 27.13
CA LEU A 213 -10.74 13.91 27.17
C LEU A 213 -11.82 14.97 26.95
N LEU A 214 -12.89 14.66 26.23
CA LEU A 214 -14.01 15.58 25.97
C LEU A 214 -15.07 15.53 27.09
N CYS A 215 -15.23 14.36 27.73
CA CYS A 215 -16.23 14.10 28.78
C CYS A 215 -15.58 13.35 29.95
N PRO A 216 -14.64 13.96 30.68
CA PRO A 216 -13.83 13.26 31.69
C PRO A 216 -14.64 12.74 32.89
N ASP A 217 -15.73 13.38 33.26
CA ASP A 217 -16.44 13.16 34.54
C ASP A 217 -17.92 12.80 34.37
N TRP A 218 -18.31 12.34 33.14
CA TRP A 218 -19.71 11.98 32.96
C TRP A 218 -20.00 10.61 33.59
N THR A 219 -20.74 10.61 34.69
CA THR A 219 -21.35 9.41 35.28
C THR A 219 -22.87 9.60 35.30
N PRO A 220 -23.66 8.56 34.95
CA PRO A 220 -25.12 8.63 35.10
C PRO A 220 -25.47 8.89 36.54
N SER A 221 -26.39 9.84 36.81
CA SER A 221 -26.82 10.26 38.14
C SER A 221 -27.42 9.14 39.00
N ASP A 222 -27.75 7.97 38.42
CA ASP A 222 -28.42 6.86 39.09
C ASP A 222 -27.63 5.53 39.00
N MET A 223 -26.30 5.56 38.97
CA MET A 223 -25.52 4.30 38.96
C MET A 223 -25.33 3.76 40.39
N PRO A 224 -26.07 2.71 40.82
CA PRO A 224 -25.64 1.93 41.95
C PRO A 224 -24.39 1.15 41.56
N ASN A 225 -23.32 1.25 42.33
CA ASN A 225 -22.01 0.58 42.26
C ASN A 225 -21.87 -0.47 41.16
N ALA A 226 -21.30 -0.11 40.00
CA ALA A 226 -21.15 -0.97 38.79
C ALA A 226 -20.17 -2.12 38.98
N SER A 227 -19.41 -2.17 40.06
CA SER A 227 -18.40 -3.21 40.33
C SER A 227 -18.97 -4.61 40.65
N LYS A 228 -20.29 -4.76 40.83
CA LYS A 228 -20.94 -6.02 41.22
C LYS A 228 -21.73 -6.73 40.10
N ARG A 229 -21.76 -6.23 38.87
CA ARG A 229 -22.61 -6.80 37.79
C ARG A 229 -21.85 -7.52 36.68
N LEU A 230 -20.52 -7.56 36.71
CA LEU A 230 -19.67 -8.20 35.69
C LEU A 230 -18.78 -9.31 36.27
N SER A 231 -19.12 -9.82 37.47
CA SER A 231 -18.49 -11.01 38.05
C SER A 231 -19.36 -12.25 37.78
#